data_1490b8f7aa0a0dbfc034658c41719e72
#
_entry.id   1490b8f7aa0a0dbfc034658c41719e72
#
_cell.length_a   1.000
_cell.length_b   1.000
_cell.length_c   1.000
_cell.angle_alpha   90.00
_cell.angle_beta   90.00
_cell.angle_gamma   90.00
#
_symmetry.space_group_name_H-M   'P 1'
#
loop_
_entity.id
_entity.type
_entity.pdbx_description
1 polymer ?
#
loop_
_entity_poly.entity_id
_entity_poly.type
_entity_poly.pdbx_seq_one_letter_code
_entity_poly.pdbx_strand_id
1 'polypeptide(L)'
;MLRKIDCVMLPVPDLTSATEFYTRVFGLLPLWRDEMSVGMGMPDTDAEVVLHTMDLPVDQSVHYLVDDVPDSVAMAQQAGCYVRRAPFEVVIGMCAVLEDPYGNPVCLLDMSKGQRTS
;
A
#
# COMPACT_ATOMS: atom_id res chain seq x y z
N MET A 1 5.40 8.24 -13.83
CA MET A 1 6.03 7.62 -12.66
C MET A 1 5.05 6.76 -11.86
N LEU A 2 3.97 7.35 -11.29
CA LEU A 2 2.95 6.54 -10.61
C LEU A 2 2.19 5.72 -11.65
N ARG A 3 2.12 4.40 -11.44
CA ARG A 3 1.49 3.50 -12.40
C ARG A 3 0.03 3.22 -12.06
N LYS A 4 -0.29 3.07 -10.77
CA LYS A 4 -1.65 2.81 -10.28
C LYS A 4 -1.67 2.89 -8.76
N ILE A 5 -2.86 2.97 -8.19
CA ILE A 5 -3.04 2.68 -6.77
C ILE A 5 -2.93 1.16 -6.60
N ASP A 6 -1.98 0.71 -5.78
CA ASP A 6 -1.80 -0.70 -5.49
C ASP A 6 -2.80 -1.17 -4.43
N CYS A 7 -2.85 -0.46 -3.31
CA CYS A 7 -3.75 -0.83 -2.22
C CYS A 7 -4.08 0.36 -1.32
N VAL A 8 -5.17 0.18 -0.58
CA VAL A 8 -5.56 1.05 0.53
C VAL A 8 -5.48 0.22 1.81
N MET A 9 -4.79 0.73 2.82
CA MET A 9 -4.58 0.04 4.10
C MET A 9 -5.59 0.52 5.12
N LEU A 10 -6.38 -0.39 5.68
CA LEU A 10 -7.39 -0.08 6.69
C LEU A 10 -7.09 -0.83 8.00
N PRO A 11 -6.91 -0.11 9.12
CA PRO A 11 -6.67 -0.77 10.40
C PRO A 11 -7.96 -1.37 10.96
N VAL A 12 -7.86 -2.60 11.46
CA VAL A 12 -8.97 -3.31 12.08
C VAL A 12 -8.49 -4.00 13.36
N PRO A 13 -9.36 -4.21 14.35
CA PRO A 13 -8.93 -4.85 15.60
C PRO A 13 -8.79 -6.37 15.48
N ASP A 14 -9.51 -7.01 14.54
CA ASP A 14 -9.49 -8.46 14.35
C ASP A 14 -9.68 -8.81 12.88
N LEU A 15 -8.74 -9.57 12.30
CA LEU A 15 -8.76 -9.88 10.87
C LEU A 15 -9.94 -10.76 10.47
N THR A 16 -10.27 -11.75 11.26
CA THR A 16 -11.34 -12.71 10.92
C THR A 16 -12.70 -12.03 10.86
N SER A 17 -13.07 -11.28 11.91
CA SER A 17 -14.34 -10.58 11.95
C SER A 17 -14.42 -9.49 10.89
N ALA A 18 -13.33 -8.76 10.66
CA ALA A 18 -13.30 -7.72 9.63
C ALA A 18 -13.45 -8.31 8.22
N THR A 19 -12.76 -9.42 7.94
CA THR A 19 -12.88 -10.12 6.67
C THR A 19 -14.33 -10.56 6.41
N GLU A 20 -14.96 -11.17 7.40
CA GLU A 20 -16.35 -11.60 7.30
C GLU A 20 -17.29 -10.41 7.05
N PHE A 21 -17.08 -9.31 7.75
CA PHE A 21 -17.90 -8.10 7.60
C PHE A 21 -17.75 -7.52 6.19
N TYR A 22 -16.52 -7.32 5.72
CA TYR A 22 -16.26 -6.73 4.39
C TYR A 22 -16.75 -7.62 3.26
N THR A 23 -16.66 -8.94 3.43
CA THR A 23 -17.23 -9.86 2.44
C THR A 23 -18.75 -9.82 2.43
N ARG A 24 -19.38 -9.90 3.60
CA ARG A 24 -20.84 -9.98 3.71
C ARG A 24 -21.53 -8.65 3.34
N VAL A 25 -20.98 -7.53 3.80
CA VAL A 25 -21.62 -6.22 3.66
C VAL A 25 -21.21 -5.51 2.36
N PHE A 26 -19.92 -5.55 2.02
CA PHE A 26 -19.40 -4.79 0.88
C PHE A 26 -19.04 -5.66 -0.32
N GLY A 27 -19.16 -6.97 -0.22
CA GLY A 27 -18.94 -7.88 -1.34
C GLY A 27 -17.48 -8.09 -1.72
N LEU A 28 -16.52 -7.71 -0.87
CA LEU A 28 -15.13 -7.93 -1.17
C LEU A 28 -14.77 -9.40 -1.02
N LEU A 29 -13.77 -9.84 -1.80
CA LEU A 29 -13.31 -11.24 -1.79
C LEU A 29 -11.89 -11.32 -1.24
N PRO A 30 -11.62 -12.22 -0.26
CA PRO A 30 -10.26 -12.43 0.21
C PRO A 30 -9.38 -12.98 -0.90
N LEU A 31 -8.24 -12.36 -1.14
CA LEU A 31 -7.27 -12.77 -2.18
C LEU A 31 -6.04 -13.44 -1.58
N TRP A 32 -5.58 -12.94 -0.44
CA TRP A 32 -4.43 -13.47 0.28
C TRP A 32 -4.53 -13.09 1.75
N ARG A 33 -3.78 -13.81 2.59
CA ARG A 33 -3.74 -13.54 4.02
C ARG A 33 -2.36 -13.88 4.58
N ASP A 34 -1.88 -13.06 5.51
CA ASP A 34 -0.75 -13.40 6.36
C ASP A 34 -1.13 -13.15 7.83
N GLU A 35 -0.14 -13.16 8.73
CA GLU A 35 -0.38 -13.04 10.17
C GLU A 35 -1.10 -11.76 10.57
N MET A 36 -0.83 -10.65 9.88
CA MET A 36 -1.26 -9.32 10.28
C MET A 36 -2.12 -8.62 9.24
N SER A 37 -2.39 -9.24 8.10
CA SER A 37 -3.14 -8.59 7.03
C SER A 37 -3.90 -9.56 6.14
N VAL A 38 -4.95 -9.03 5.51
CA VAL A 38 -5.76 -9.73 4.50
C VAL A 38 -5.95 -8.79 3.32
N GLY A 39 -5.53 -9.23 2.14
CA GLY A 39 -5.81 -8.50 0.90
C GLY A 39 -7.18 -8.85 0.37
N MET A 40 -8.02 -7.84 0.18
CA MET A 40 -9.40 -8.00 -0.29
C MET A 40 -9.54 -7.41 -1.68
N GLY A 41 -10.21 -8.13 -2.58
CA GLY A 41 -10.40 -7.71 -3.96
C GLY A 41 -11.79 -7.18 -4.26
N MET A 42 -11.87 -6.42 -5.33
CA MET A 42 -13.10 -5.85 -5.90
C MET A 42 -13.18 -6.23 -7.38
N PRO A 43 -14.41 -6.30 -7.98
CA PRO A 43 -14.54 -6.86 -9.33
C PRO A 43 -13.99 -5.95 -10.45
N ASP A 44 -13.98 -4.65 -10.28
CA ASP A 44 -13.71 -3.70 -11.37
C ASP A 44 -12.34 -3.03 -11.28
N THR A 45 -11.46 -3.51 -10.42
CA THR A 45 -10.10 -2.99 -10.26
C THR A 45 -9.19 -4.08 -9.70
N ASP A 46 -7.89 -3.98 -9.94
CA ASP A 46 -6.90 -4.82 -9.29
C ASP A 46 -6.28 -4.17 -8.05
N ALA A 47 -6.67 -2.93 -7.73
CA ALA A 47 -6.32 -2.32 -6.46
C ALA A 47 -6.99 -3.10 -5.31
N GLU A 48 -6.27 -3.26 -4.21
CA GLU A 48 -6.76 -4.04 -3.07
C GLU A 48 -7.09 -3.16 -1.88
N VAL A 49 -8.06 -3.62 -1.10
CA VAL A 49 -8.28 -3.12 0.25
C VAL A 49 -7.56 -4.09 1.19
N VAL A 50 -6.55 -3.61 1.90
CA VAL A 50 -5.79 -4.46 2.84
C VAL A 50 -6.24 -4.14 4.26
N LEU A 51 -6.91 -5.11 4.88
CA LEU A 51 -7.28 -5.04 6.29
C LEU A 51 -6.08 -5.50 7.12
N HIS A 52 -5.70 -4.75 8.16
CA HIS A 52 -4.50 -5.08 8.92
C HIS A 52 -4.62 -4.73 10.39
N THR A 53 -3.82 -5.42 11.20
CA THR A 53 -3.69 -5.16 12.65
C THR A 53 -2.34 -4.52 12.98
N MET A 54 -1.58 -4.09 11.99
CA MET A 54 -0.28 -3.44 12.17
C MET A 54 -0.44 -2.02 12.72
N ASP A 55 0.59 -1.54 13.42
CA ASP A 55 0.70 -0.14 13.78
C ASP A 55 1.34 0.61 12.61
N LEU A 56 0.51 1.00 11.66
CA LEU A 56 0.95 1.63 10.42
C LEU A 56 0.63 3.12 10.44
N PRO A 57 1.63 4.00 10.17
CA PRO A 57 1.37 5.44 10.09
C PRO A 57 0.35 5.79 9.02
N VAL A 58 -0.45 6.83 9.29
CA VAL A 58 -1.52 7.28 8.38
C VAL A 58 -0.98 7.67 7.00
N ASP A 59 0.24 8.19 6.93
CA ASP A 59 0.87 8.57 5.65
C ASP A 59 1.23 7.36 4.77
N GLN A 60 1.02 6.14 5.26
CA GLN A 60 1.16 4.90 4.49
C GLN A 60 -0.19 4.24 4.18
N SER A 61 -1.30 4.98 4.27
CA SER A 61 -2.64 4.42 4.02
C SER A 61 -2.90 4.06 2.57
N VAL A 62 -2.35 4.83 1.61
CA VAL A 62 -2.51 4.57 0.18
C VAL A 62 -1.14 4.32 -0.43
N HIS A 63 -0.99 3.18 -1.10
CA HIS A 63 0.26 2.81 -1.78
C HIS A 63 0.11 2.95 -3.28
N TYR A 64 1.02 3.70 -3.90
CA TYR A 64 1.10 3.87 -5.35
C TYR A 64 2.23 3.01 -5.91
N LEU A 65 1.93 2.23 -6.93
CA LEU A 65 2.93 1.40 -7.59
C LEU A 65 3.82 2.24 -8.50
N VAL A 66 5.13 2.04 -8.39
CA VAL A 66 6.16 2.58 -9.29
C VAL A 66 7.06 1.44 -9.74
N ASP A 67 7.87 1.68 -10.78
CA ASP A 67 8.80 0.65 -11.26
C ASP A 67 9.96 0.42 -10.29
N ASP A 68 10.51 1.50 -9.73
CA ASP A 68 11.67 1.44 -8.85
C ASP A 68 11.57 2.58 -7.82
N VAL A 69 11.47 2.23 -6.54
CA VAL A 69 11.28 3.22 -5.49
C VAL A 69 12.48 4.15 -5.32
N PRO A 70 13.73 3.66 -5.21
CA PRO A 70 14.88 4.58 -5.07
C PRO A 70 15.00 5.58 -6.23
N ASP A 71 14.82 5.14 -7.46
CA ASP A 71 14.89 6.02 -8.63
C ASP A 71 13.75 7.05 -8.64
N SER A 72 12.55 6.61 -8.27
CA SER A 72 11.37 7.50 -8.17
C SER A 72 11.55 8.55 -7.10
N VAL A 73 12.13 8.20 -5.95
CA VAL A 73 12.43 9.14 -4.87
C VAL A 73 13.41 10.21 -5.34
N ALA A 74 14.50 9.80 -6.01
CA ALA A 74 15.50 10.73 -6.52
C ALA A 74 14.88 11.71 -7.53
N MET A 75 14.06 11.20 -8.44
CA MET A 75 13.38 12.01 -9.44
C MET A 75 12.39 13.00 -8.79
N ALA A 76 11.61 12.55 -7.82
CA ALA A 76 10.64 13.38 -7.12
C ALA A 76 11.30 14.48 -6.29
N GLN A 77 12.42 14.17 -5.64
CA GLN A 77 13.19 15.19 -4.89
C GLN A 77 13.67 16.31 -5.80
N GLN A 78 14.18 15.97 -6.97
CA GLN A 78 14.63 16.97 -7.95
C GLN A 78 13.48 17.85 -8.44
N ALA A 79 12.26 17.30 -8.44
CA ALA A 79 11.06 18.02 -8.87
C ALA A 79 10.39 18.84 -7.76
N GLY A 80 10.91 18.80 -6.52
CA GLY A 80 10.39 19.62 -5.42
C GLY A 80 9.66 18.88 -4.32
N CYS A 81 9.63 17.54 -4.34
CA CYS A 81 9.07 16.75 -3.24
C CYS A 81 10.06 16.64 -2.09
N TYR A 82 9.51 16.46 -0.88
CA TYR A 82 10.30 16.16 0.31
C TYR A 82 10.22 14.65 0.59
N VAL A 83 11.23 14.10 1.26
CA VAL A 83 11.21 12.70 1.69
C VAL A 83 10.83 12.65 3.16
N ARG A 84 9.67 12.04 3.46
CA ARG A 84 9.24 11.79 4.84
C ARG A 84 9.88 10.52 5.38
N ARG A 85 9.96 9.48 4.55
CA ARG A 85 10.60 8.21 4.88
C ARG A 85 11.43 7.76 3.70
N ALA A 86 12.74 7.61 3.90
CA ALA A 86 13.66 7.10 2.88
C ALA A 86 13.27 5.67 2.48
N PRO A 87 13.69 5.19 1.31
CA PRO A 87 13.37 3.83 0.88
C PRO A 87 13.67 2.78 1.95
N PHE A 88 12.70 1.91 2.21
CA PHE A 88 12.83 0.81 3.17
C PHE A 88 12.23 -0.47 2.59
N GLU A 89 12.70 -1.61 3.06
CA GLU A 89 12.28 -2.90 2.55
C GLU A 89 10.93 -3.33 3.08
N VAL A 90 10.13 -3.94 2.21
CA VAL A 90 8.89 -4.64 2.55
C VAL A 90 8.92 -6.01 1.89
N VAL A 91 7.90 -6.84 2.14
CA VAL A 91 7.88 -8.24 1.65
C VAL A 91 8.03 -8.32 0.12
N ILE A 92 7.36 -7.44 -0.61
CA ILE A 92 7.28 -7.51 -2.08
C ILE A 92 8.26 -6.58 -2.79
N GLY A 93 8.99 -5.75 -2.05
CA GLY A 93 9.95 -4.83 -2.67
C GLY A 93 10.40 -3.73 -1.74
N MET A 94 10.26 -2.50 -2.20
CA MET A 94 10.65 -1.30 -1.46
C MET A 94 9.46 -0.37 -1.33
N CYS A 95 9.44 0.37 -0.22
CA CYS A 95 8.52 1.49 -0.01
C CYS A 95 9.30 2.76 0.31
N ALA A 96 8.66 3.90 0.10
CA ALA A 96 9.14 5.20 0.61
C ALA A 96 7.94 6.10 0.77
N VAL A 97 8.04 7.12 1.62
CA VAL A 97 6.98 8.11 1.77
C VAL A 97 7.54 9.47 1.41
N LEU A 98 6.93 10.06 0.40
CA LEU A 98 7.22 11.43 -0.04
C LEU A 98 6.16 12.39 0.49
N GLU A 99 6.49 13.66 0.45
CA GLU A 99 5.52 14.74 0.61
C GLU A 99 5.57 15.60 -0.62
N ASP A 100 4.41 15.86 -1.23
CA ASP A 100 4.33 16.76 -2.37
C ASP A 100 4.52 18.21 -1.91
N PRO A 101 4.68 19.20 -2.83
CA PRO A 101 4.85 20.60 -2.44
C PRO A 101 3.67 21.21 -1.69
N TYR A 102 2.54 20.52 -1.64
CA TYR A 102 1.29 20.99 -1.01
C TYR A 102 1.03 20.32 0.35
N GLY A 103 1.96 19.49 0.84
CA GLY A 103 1.85 18.84 2.14
C GLY A 103 1.16 17.49 2.14
N ASN A 104 0.87 16.91 0.97
CA ASN A 104 0.20 15.61 0.89
C ASN A 104 1.22 14.47 0.93
N PRO A 105 0.95 13.41 1.70
CA PRO A 105 1.82 12.22 1.68
C PRO A 105 1.59 11.40 0.41
N VAL A 106 2.68 10.89 -0.15
CA VAL A 106 2.64 9.98 -1.31
C VAL A 106 3.50 8.78 -0.98
N CYS A 107 2.87 7.66 -0.69
CA CYS A 107 3.58 6.42 -0.35
C CYS A 107 3.82 5.61 -1.63
N LEU A 108 5.09 5.37 -1.94
CA LEU A 108 5.52 4.62 -3.12
C LEU A 108 5.81 3.17 -2.76
N LEU A 109 5.50 2.27 -3.69
CA LEU A 109 5.75 0.84 -3.56
C LEU A 109 6.27 0.30 -4.89
N ASP A 110 7.26 -0.58 -4.86
CA ASP A 110 7.64 -1.37 -6.03
C ASP A 110 7.53 -2.87 -5.76
N MET A 111 7.61 -3.65 -6.82
CA MET A 111 7.52 -5.11 -6.76
C MET A 111 8.91 -5.74 -7.00
N SER A 112 9.98 -5.08 -6.56
CA SER A 112 11.35 -5.49 -6.84
C SER A 112 11.71 -6.87 -6.26
N LYS A 113 10.96 -7.36 -5.28
CA LYS A 113 11.15 -8.70 -4.70
C LYS A 113 10.12 -9.71 -5.19
N GLY A 114 9.24 -9.31 -6.11
CA GLY A 114 8.19 -10.15 -6.66
C GLY A 114 6.84 -9.96 -5.96
N GLN A 115 5.79 -10.42 -6.63
CA GLN A 115 4.42 -10.27 -6.13
C GLN A 115 4.17 -11.16 -4.92
N ARG A 116 3.30 -10.69 -4.02
CA ARG A 116 2.84 -11.49 -2.89
C ARG A 116 2.03 -12.68 -3.40
N THR A 117 2.29 -13.85 -2.81
CA THR A 117 1.50 -15.07 -3.05
C THR A 117 0.84 -15.49 -1.74
N SER A 118 -0.38 -15.97 -1.83
CA SER A 118 -1.11 -16.47 -0.66
C SER A 118 -1.00 -17.98 -0.51
#